data_5a9ca2013a82f0dea95b52bc4ea6d19c
#
_entry.id   5a9ca2013a82f0dea95b52bc4ea6d19c
#
_cell.length_a   1.000
_cell.length_b   1.000
_cell.length_c   1.000
_cell.angle_alpha   90.00
_cell.angle_beta   90.00
_cell.angle_gamma   90.00
#
_symmetry.space_group_name_H-M   'P 1'
#
loop_
_entity.id
_entity.type
_entity.pdbx_description
1 polymer ?
#
loop_
_entity_poly.entity_id
_entity_poly.type
_entity_poly.pdbx_seq_one_letter_code
_entity_poly.pdbx_strand_id
1 'polypeptide(L)'
;MDIHTLYIIAYATSTTSSLGSCAILLFLNYGNIETNPVYLKARRILAFATFLVAIGLLISLTTRKWQPVGWDIASFPVTLIASSQTLLFTFSLILLFNEQYATRQRILLHATPSLLFTLAYAGACLIWKDHPVYAYSEWKSLVTNPPSLIRTLYLLAYIIQSGIYAKLFLHERHTYLSLSLIHI
;
A
#
# COMPACT_ATOMS: atom_id res chain seq x y z
N MET A 1 -2.09 31.37 3.82
CA MET A 1 -1.72 30.34 2.83
C MET A 1 -2.99 29.55 2.54
N ASP A 2 -3.38 29.48 1.27
CA ASP A 2 -4.60 28.80 0.89
C ASP A 2 -4.45 27.29 1.11
N ILE A 3 -5.53 26.62 1.60
CA ILE A 3 -5.56 25.14 1.83
C ILE A 3 -5.11 24.37 0.59
N HIS A 4 -5.39 24.91 -0.58
CA HIS A 4 -5.01 24.36 -1.87
C HIS A 4 -3.50 24.32 -2.07
N THR A 5 -2.83 25.43 -1.77
CA THR A 5 -1.36 25.56 -1.85
C THR A 5 -0.69 24.60 -0.87
N LEU A 6 -1.22 24.52 0.36
CA LEU A 6 -0.72 23.59 1.38
C LEU A 6 -0.82 22.13 0.95
N TYR A 7 -1.93 21.76 0.30
CA TYR A 7 -2.16 20.44 -0.24
C TYR A 7 -1.14 20.08 -1.33
N ILE A 8 -0.91 20.98 -2.30
CA ILE A 8 0.07 20.77 -3.38
C ILE A 8 1.46 20.58 -2.81
N ILE A 9 1.86 21.44 -1.87
CA ILE A 9 3.17 21.34 -1.21
C ILE A 9 3.31 20.00 -0.50
N ALA A 10 2.31 19.57 0.27
CA ALA A 10 2.33 18.32 1.00
C ALA A 10 2.48 17.11 0.05
N TYR A 11 1.70 17.07 -1.04
CA TYR A 11 1.78 15.98 -2.02
C TYR A 11 3.08 15.99 -2.81
N ALA A 12 3.55 17.15 -3.25
CA ALA A 12 4.82 17.29 -3.95
C ALA A 12 6.00 16.86 -3.05
N THR A 13 6.02 17.31 -1.81
CA THR A 13 7.04 16.94 -0.82
C THR A 13 7.03 15.43 -0.53
N SER A 14 5.84 14.85 -0.32
CA SER A 14 5.70 13.41 -0.08
C SER A 14 6.13 12.59 -1.29
N THR A 15 5.79 13.02 -2.50
CA THR A 15 6.21 12.37 -3.75
C THR A 15 7.73 12.39 -3.90
N THR A 16 8.34 13.57 -3.71
CA THR A 16 9.79 13.75 -3.80
C THR A 16 10.54 12.93 -2.76
N SER A 17 10.03 12.92 -1.51
CA SER A 17 10.59 12.11 -0.42
C SER A 17 10.50 10.61 -0.73
N SER A 18 9.39 10.15 -1.26
CA SER A 18 9.21 8.73 -1.64
C SER A 18 10.12 8.31 -2.79
N LEU A 19 10.29 9.17 -3.81
CA LEU A 19 11.24 8.93 -4.91
C LEU A 19 12.68 8.96 -4.41
N GLY A 20 13.03 9.90 -3.54
CA GLY A 20 14.33 9.97 -2.91
C GLY A 20 14.66 8.72 -2.10
N SER A 21 13.70 8.24 -1.29
CA SER A 21 13.83 6.99 -0.53
C SER A 21 14.01 5.78 -1.44
N CYS A 22 13.25 5.71 -2.53
CA CYS A 22 13.41 4.66 -3.53
C CYS A 22 14.81 4.69 -4.16
N ALA A 23 15.30 5.86 -4.57
CA ALA A 23 16.62 6.02 -5.13
C ALA A 23 17.73 5.64 -4.14
N ILE A 24 17.63 6.07 -2.89
CA ILE A 24 18.55 5.68 -1.82
C ILE A 24 18.58 4.15 -1.66
N LEU A 25 17.41 3.51 -1.59
CA LEU A 25 17.30 2.07 -1.46
C LEU A 25 17.85 1.30 -2.67
N LEU A 26 17.81 1.85 -3.87
CA LEU A 26 18.33 1.18 -5.07
C LEU A 26 19.83 1.39 -5.27
N PHE A 27 20.33 2.61 -5.04
CA PHE A 27 21.65 3.03 -5.49
C PHE A 27 22.68 3.22 -4.37
N LEU A 28 22.26 3.36 -3.11
CA LEU A 28 23.24 3.56 -2.03
C LEU A 28 23.94 2.23 -1.70
N ASN A 29 25.25 2.20 -1.85
CA ASN A 29 26.09 1.06 -1.51
C ASN A 29 26.53 1.15 -0.05
N TYR A 30 26.16 0.16 0.76
CA TYR A 30 26.50 0.08 2.18
C TYR A 30 27.68 -0.89 2.47
N GLY A 31 28.65 -0.98 1.60
CA GLY A 31 29.86 -1.78 1.82
C GLY A 31 29.59 -3.29 2.01
N ASN A 32 30.17 -3.90 3.04
CA ASN A 32 30.13 -5.37 3.26
C ASN A 32 28.72 -5.98 3.51
N ILE A 33 27.69 -5.16 3.77
CA ILE A 33 26.32 -5.64 3.97
C ILE A 33 25.68 -6.08 2.64
N GLU A 34 26.23 -5.63 1.51
CA GLU A 34 25.72 -5.97 0.17
C GLU A 34 25.93 -7.43 -0.23
N THR A 35 26.74 -8.18 0.49
CA THR A 35 26.96 -9.60 0.20
C THR A 35 25.83 -10.50 0.65
N ASN A 36 24.92 -10.02 1.51
CA ASN A 36 23.77 -10.82 1.98
C ASN A 36 22.61 -10.76 0.96
N PRO A 37 22.30 -11.89 0.27
CA PRO A 37 21.25 -11.93 -0.75
C PRO A 37 19.85 -11.64 -0.18
N VAL A 38 19.60 -11.97 1.08
CA VAL A 38 18.33 -11.73 1.78
C VAL A 38 18.11 -10.24 1.96
N TYR A 39 19.12 -9.54 2.43
CA TYR A 39 19.08 -8.09 2.59
C TYR A 39 18.85 -7.37 1.25
N LEU A 40 19.55 -7.78 0.19
CA LEU A 40 19.37 -7.21 -1.14
C LEU A 40 17.94 -7.42 -1.67
N LYS A 41 17.37 -8.61 -1.44
CA LYS A 41 16.00 -8.93 -1.82
C LYS A 41 14.99 -8.07 -1.06
N ALA A 42 15.12 -7.97 0.27
CA ALA A 42 14.26 -7.13 1.11
C ALA A 42 14.32 -5.65 0.70
N ARG A 43 15.53 -5.15 0.46
CA ARG A 43 15.80 -3.77 0.02
C ARG A 43 15.13 -3.47 -1.33
N ARG A 44 15.21 -4.38 -2.32
CA ARG A 44 14.53 -4.22 -3.61
C ARG A 44 13.01 -4.21 -3.49
N ILE A 45 12.44 -5.08 -2.64
CA ILE A 45 11.00 -5.10 -2.39
C ILE A 45 10.56 -3.78 -1.74
N LEU A 46 11.32 -3.28 -0.76
CA LEU A 46 11.04 -2.02 -0.10
C LEU A 46 11.16 -0.83 -1.05
N ALA A 47 12.18 -0.82 -1.92
CA ALA A 47 12.33 0.20 -2.96
C ALA A 47 11.13 0.21 -3.92
N PHE A 48 10.65 -0.95 -4.32
CA PHE A 48 9.46 -1.05 -5.16
C PHE A 48 8.20 -0.57 -4.43
N ALA A 49 8.05 -0.88 -3.14
CA ALA A 49 6.95 -0.38 -2.33
C ALA A 49 6.93 1.16 -2.25
N THR A 50 8.09 1.79 -1.98
CA THR A 50 8.22 3.26 -1.95
C THR A 50 7.99 3.90 -3.32
N PHE A 51 8.38 3.24 -4.40
CA PHE A 51 8.10 3.69 -5.76
C PHE A 51 6.60 3.68 -6.08
N LEU A 52 5.86 2.64 -5.68
CA LEU A 52 4.41 2.58 -5.84
C LEU A 52 3.70 3.73 -5.11
N VAL A 53 4.18 4.09 -3.91
CA VAL A 53 3.67 5.26 -3.17
C VAL A 53 3.88 6.54 -3.98
N ALA A 54 5.09 6.73 -4.50
CA ALA A 54 5.42 7.93 -5.29
C ALA A 54 4.52 8.06 -6.53
N ILE A 55 4.29 6.94 -7.25
CA ILE A 55 3.37 6.91 -8.40
C ILE A 55 1.95 7.25 -7.95
N GLY A 56 1.46 6.66 -6.86
CA GLY A 56 0.12 6.92 -6.37
C GLY A 56 -0.10 8.39 -5.98
N LEU A 57 0.88 8.97 -5.29
CA LEU A 57 0.86 10.39 -4.94
C LEU A 57 0.92 11.28 -6.19
N LEU A 58 1.74 10.92 -7.19
CA LEU A 58 1.84 11.64 -8.45
C LEU A 58 0.53 11.58 -9.24
N ILE A 59 -0.09 10.40 -9.34
CA ILE A 59 -1.40 10.24 -9.97
C ILE A 59 -2.44 11.09 -9.23
N SER A 60 -2.45 11.06 -7.90
CA SER A 60 -3.35 11.87 -7.10
C SER A 60 -3.12 13.36 -7.32
N LEU A 61 -1.89 13.81 -7.49
CA LEU A 61 -1.55 15.20 -7.76
C LEU A 61 -2.01 15.65 -9.16
N THR A 62 -1.87 14.78 -10.16
CA THR A 62 -2.16 15.12 -11.56
C THR A 62 -3.63 14.93 -11.96
N THR A 63 -4.32 13.94 -11.40
CA THR A 63 -5.71 13.61 -11.75
C THR A 63 -6.73 14.44 -11.00
N ARG A 64 -6.38 15.02 -9.87
CA ARG A 64 -7.26 15.94 -9.17
C ARG A 64 -7.35 17.23 -9.96
N LYS A 65 -8.38 17.31 -10.77
CA LYS A 65 -8.84 18.59 -11.31
C LYS A 65 -9.15 19.49 -10.12
N TRP A 66 -8.27 20.37 -9.78
CA TRP A 66 -8.31 21.57 -8.91
C TRP A 66 -9.67 21.94 -8.30
N GLN A 67 -10.50 20.96 -7.95
CA GLN A 67 -11.79 21.18 -7.30
C GLN A 67 -11.62 21.18 -5.78
N PRO A 68 -12.15 22.18 -5.09
CA PRO A 68 -12.08 22.30 -3.63
C PRO A 68 -12.93 21.23 -2.90
N VAL A 69 -13.48 20.28 -3.63
CA VAL A 69 -14.43 19.30 -3.11
C VAL A 69 -13.70 18.11 -2.54
N GLY A 70 -14.14 17.70 -1.37
CA GLY A 70 -13.64 16.66 -0.48
C GLY A 70 -13.01 15.41 -1.10
N TRP A 71 -12.42 14.62 -0.25
CA TRP A 71 -11.78 13.35 -0.62
C TRP A 71 -12.85 12.33 -0.93
N ASP A 72 -12.71 11.61 -2.05
CA ASP A 72 -13.53 10.43 -2.29
C ASP A 72 -13.32 9.42 -1.14
N ILE A 73 -14.38 9.17 -0.37
CA ILE A 73 -14.34 8.45 0.91
C ILE A 73 -13.76 7.04 0.77
N ALA A 74 -13.94 6.40 -0.38
CA ALA A 74 -13.44 5.04 -0.63
C ALA A 74 -12.78 4.95 -2.02
N SER A 75 -11.80 5.81 -2.29
CA SER A 75 -11.09 5.83 -3.57
C SER A 75 -10.41 4.50 -3.86
N PHE A 76 -10.85 3.80 -4.92
CA PHE A 76 -10.29 2.51 -5.31
C PHE A 76 -8.78 2.55 -5.58
N PRO A 77 -8.25 3.50 -6.39
CA PRO A 77 -6.80 3.57 -6.65
C PRO A 77 -5.98 3.79 -5.39
N VAL A 78 -6.46 4.64 -4.48
CA VAL A 78 -5.77 4.90 -3.21
C VAL A 78 -5.73 3.64 -2.34
N THR A 79 -6.85 2.92 -2.21
CA THR A 79 -6.93 1.68 -1.44
C THR A 79 -6.05 0.58 -2.05
N LEU A 80 -6.02 0.47 -3.39
CA LEU A 80 -5.19 -0.51 -4.10
C LEU A 80 -3.69 -0.25 -3.86
N ILE A 81 -3.26 1.01 -3.94
CA ILE A 81 -1.87 1.38 -3.69
C ILE A 81 -1.52 1.14 -2.23
N ALA A 82 -2.37 1.55 -1.29
CA ALA A 82 -2.16 1.37 0.13
C ALA A 82 -2.07 -0.11 0.52
N SER A 83 -2.95 -0.97 0.00
CA SER A 83 -2.93 -2.41 0.28
C SER A 83 -1.69 -3.09 -0.31
N SER A 84 -1.30 -2.73 -1.53
CA SER A 84 -0.09 -3.24 -2.17
C SER A 84 1.18 -2.81 -1.41
N GLN A 85 1.24 -1.56 -0.99
CA GLN A 85 2.33 -1.03 -0.18
C GLN A 85 2.45 -1.75 1.16
N THR A 86 1.33 -1.92 1.88
CA THR A 86 1.31 -2.58 3.19
C THR A 86 1.77 -4.04 3.07
N LEU A 87 1.34 -4.75 2.02
CA LEU A 87 1.80 -6.09 1.70
C LEU A 87 3.33 -6.12 1.49
N LEU A 88 3.83 -5.32 0.56
CA LEU A 88 5.25 -5.32 0.20
C LEU A 88 6.15 -4.89 1.37
N PHE A 89 5.72 -3.86 2.13
CA PHE A 89 6.43 -3.39 3.30
C PHE A 89 6.51 -4.49 4.38
N THR A 90 5.39 -5.13 4.71
CA THR A 90 5.34 -6.20 5.71
C THR A 90 6.23 -7.38 5.30
N PHE A 91 6.12 -7.85 4.05
CA PHE A 91 6.92 -8.97 3.59
C PHE A 91 8.42 -8.63 3.44
N SER A 92 8.77 -7.37 3.13
CA SER A 92 10.17 -6.96 3.15
C SER A 92 10.78 -7.02 4.55
N LEU A 93 10.01 -6.65 5.58
CA LEU A 93 10.46 -6.73 6.97
C LEU A 93 10.51 -8.18 7.47
N ILE A 94 9.49 -9.00 7.16
CA ILE A 94 9.48 -10.43 7.55
C ILE A 94 10.66 -11.16 6.91
N LEU A 95 11.00 -10.84 5.68
CA LEU A 95 12.13 -11.44 4.97
C LEU A 95 13.46 -11.29 5.74
N LEU A 96 13.63 -10.18 6.48
CA LEU A 96 14.82 -9.96 7.30
C LEU A 96 14.88 -10.85 8.54
N PHE A 97 13.73 -11.31 9.07
CA PHE A 97 13.66 -12.17 10.25
C PHE A 97 13.52 -13.64 9.89
N ASN A 98 12.75 -13.94 8.84
CA ASN A 98 12.41 -15.29 8.40
C ASN A 98 12.33 -15.38 6.86
N GLU A 99 13.47 -15.71 6.23
CA GLU A 99 13.53 -15.86 4.78
C GLU A 99 12.59 -16.94 4.26
N GLN A 100 12.42 -18.02 5.00
CA GLN A 100 11.60 -19.16 4.60
C GLN A 100 10.10 -18.83 4.60
N TYR A 101 9.68 -17.81 5.37
CA TYR A 101 8.29 -17.37 5.38
C TYR A 101 7.92 -16.59 4.11
N ALA A 102 8.79 -15.74 3.60
CA ALA A 102 8.53 -14.83 2.47
C ALA A 102 8.64 -15.54 1.11
N THR A 103 7.88 -16.61 0.91
CA THR A 103 7.81 -17.33 -0.38
C THR A 103 6.90 -16.63 -1.37
N ARG A 104 7.17 -16.84 -2.68
CA ARG A 104 6.31 -16.29 -3.75
C ARG A 104 4.85 -16.72 -3.62
N GLN A 105 4.59 -17.97 -3.23
CA GLN A 105 3.23 -18.48 -3.05
C GLN A 105 2.48 -17.74 -1.93
N ARG A 106 3.13 -17.49 -0.80
CA ARG A 106 2.51 -16.74 0.31
C ARG A 106 2.25 -15.28 -0.08
N ILE A 107 3.21 -14.62 -0.75
CA ILE A 107 3.01 -13.26 -1.24
C ILE A 107 1.81 -13.20 -2.21
N LEU A 108 1.71 -14.13 -3.16
CA LEU A 108 0.59 -14.22 -4.09
C LEU A 108 -0.73 -14.49 -3.36
N LEU A 109 -0.73 -15.41 -2.38
CA LEU A 109 -1.93 -15.69 -1.57
C LEU A 109 -2.43 -14.43 -0.84
N HIS A 110 -1.52 -13.67 -0.26
CA HIS A 110 -1.87 -12.40 0.41
C HIS A 110 -2.25 -11.28 -0.56
N ALA A 111 -1.81 -11.32 -1.82
CA ALA A 111 -2.22 -10.39 -2.87
C ALA A 111 -3.58 -10.75 -3.50
N THR A 112 -4.06 -11.99 -3.32
CA THR A 112 -5.32 -12.49 -3.90
C THR A 112 -6.53 -11.61 -3.58
N PRO A 113 -6.76 -11.14 -2.34
CA PRO A 113 -7.89 -10.26 -2.05
C PRO A 113 -7.87 -8.98 -2.89
N SER A 114 -6.71 -8.32 -2.99
CA SER A 114 -6.56 -7.10 -3.80
C SER A 114 -6.82 -7.37 -5.28
N LEU A 115 -6.36 -8.51 -5.80
CA LEU A 115 -6.62 -8.91 -7.18
C LEU A 115 -8.11 -9.17 -7.43
N LEU A 116 -8.78 -9.89 -6.54
CA LEU A 116 -10.22 -10.17 -6.64
C LEU A 116 -11.05 -8.89 -6.61
N PHE A 117 -10.76 -7.96 -5.69
CA PHE A 117 -11.44 -6.67 -5.65
C PHE A 117 -11.18 -5.84 -6.90
N THR A 118 -9.95 -5.90 -7.46
CA THR A 118 -9.62 -5.20 -8.70
C THR A 118 -10.44 -5.73 -9.88
N LEU A 119 -10.55 -7.05 -10.02
CA LEU A 119 -11.33 -7.66 -11.08
C LEU A 119 -12.83 -7.38 -10.91
N ALA A 120 -13.34 -7.48 -9.67
CA ALA A 120 -14.74 -7.18 -9.37
C ALA A 120 -15.08 -5.71 -9.66
N TYR A 121 -14.21 -4.78 -9.25
CA TYR A 121 -14.39 -3.35 -9.52
C TYR A 121 -14.34 -3.04 -11.01
N ALA A 122 -13.35 -3.57 -11.73
CA ALA A 122 -13.25 -3.40 -13.18
C ALA A 122 -14.49 -3.94 -13.90
N GLY A 123 -14.97 -5.14 -13.51
CA GLY A 123 -16.20 -5.72 -14.07
C GLY A 123 -17.45 -4.88 -13.76
N ALA A 124 -17.55 -4.34 -12.55
CA ALA A 124 -18.67 -3.46 -12.20
C ALA A 124 -18.65 -2.16 -13.01
N CYS A 125 -17.48 -1.56 -13.23
CA CYS A 125 -17.32 -0.32 -14.00
C CYS A 125 -17.64 -0.49 -15.50
N LEU A 126 -17.65 -1.72 -16.02
CA LEU A 126 -18.10 -1.97 -17.41
C LEU A 126 -19.62 -1.85 -17.55
N ILE A 127 -20.38 -2.08 -16.47
CA ILE A 127 -21.84 -2.11 -16.51
C ILE A 127 -22.44 -0.85 -15.87
N TRP A 128 -21.84 -0.38 -14.78
CA TRP A 128 -22.33 0.75 -13.99
C TRP A 128 -21.30 1.87 -13.97
N LYS A 129 -21.79 3.11 -14.06
CA LYS A 129 -20.93 4.28 -13.91
C LYS A 129 -20.52 4.45 -12.46
N ASP A 130 -19.22 4.55 -12.21
CA ASP A 130 -18.71 4.88 -10.87
C ASP A 130 -18.92 6.36 -10.55
N HIS A 131 -19.38 6.64 -9.34
CA HIS A 131 -19.60 7.98 -8.82
C HIS A 131 -18.77 8.16 -7.55
N PRO A 132 -17.84 9.13 -7.52
CA PRO A 132 -17.11 9.45 -6.31
C PRO A 132 -18.06 9.99 -5.24
N VAL A 133 -17.83 9.65 -3.99
CA VAL A 133 -18.63 10.06 -2.84
C VAL A 133 -17.79 10.96 -1.94
N TYR A 134 -18.18 12.21 -1.82
CA TYR A 134 -17.41 13.22 -1.12
C TYR A 134 -17.99 13.62 0.24
N ALA A 135 -19.26 13.34 0.50
CA ALA A 135 -19.94 13.74 1.72
C ALA A 135 -20.57 12.54 2.44
N TYR A 136 -20.53 12.56 3.77
CA TYR A 136 -21.19 11.51 4.57
C TYR A 136 -22.72 11.48 4.40
N SER A 137 -23.32 12.59 3.96
CA SER A 137 -24.76 12.62 3.61
C SER A 137 -25.10 11.71 2.43
N GLU A 138 -24.13 11.37 1.59
CA GLU A 138 -24.28 10.52 0.40
C GLU A 138 -23.99 9.04 0.70
N TRP A 139 -23.91 8.65 1.99
CA TRP A 139 -23.56 7.28 2.39
C TRP A 139 -24.43 6.18 1.74
N LYS A 140 -25.68 6.52 1.40
CA LYS A 140 -26.58 5.60 0.70
C LYS A 140 -26.03 5.18 -0.66
N SER A 141 -25.36 6.08 -1.36
CA SER A 141 -24.74 5.77 -2.66
C SER A 141 -23.57 4.80 -2.55
N LEU A 142 -22.90 4.73 -1.38
CA LEU A 142 -21.83 3.75 -1.11
C LEU A 142 -22.37 2.30 -1.10
N VAL A 143 -23.66 2.12 -0.81
CA VAL A 143 -24.28 0.79 -0.69
C VAL A 143 -25.13 0.46 -1.91
N THR A 144 -25.77 1.44 -2.54
CA THR A 144 -26.70 1.23 -3.65
C THR A 144 -26.01 1.13 -5.00
N ASN A 145 -24.86 1.79 -5.19
CA ASN A 145 -24.12 1.73 -6.44
C ASN A 145 -23.06 0.61 -6.38
N PRO A 146 -23.14 -0.42 -7.26
CA PRO A 146 -22.23 -1.58 -7.21
C PRO A 146 -20.73 -1.23 -7.22
N PRO A 147 -20.18 -0.34 -8.07
CA PRO A 147 -18.78 0.07 -7.97
C PRO A 147 -18.43 0.69 -6.62
N SER A 148 -19.29 1.55 -6.07
CA SER A 148 -19.06 2.19 -4.77
C SER A 148 -19.11 1.19 -3.61
N LEU A 149 -19.99 0.21 -3.69
CA LEU A 149 -20.09 -0.89 -2.72
C LEU A 149 -18.78 -1.71 -2.73
N ILE A 150 -18.29 -2.09 -3.90
CA ILE A 150 -17.04 -2.86 -4.03
C ILE A 150 -15.85 -2.07 -3.45
N ARG A 151 -15.77 -0.76 -3.72
CA ARG A 151 -14.73 0.10 -3.14
C ARG A 151 -14.79 0.13 -1.62
N THR A 152 -15.98 0.26 -1.07
CA THR A 152 -16.21 0.29 0.39
C THR A 152 -15.83 -1.04 1.04
N LEU A 153 -16.27 -2.16 0.44
CA LEU A 153 -15.89 -3.49 0.91
C LEU A 153 -14.38 -3.73 0.82
N TYR A 154 -13.74 -3.22 -0.24
CA TYR A 154 -12.29 -3.33 -0.36
C TYR A 154 -11.56 -2.51 0.71
N LEU A 155 -12.03 -1.31 1.02
CA LEU A 155 -11.47 -0.50 2.11
C LEU A 155 -11.58 -1.22 3.46
N LEU A 156 -12.72 -1.84 3.75
CA LEU A 156 -12.91 -2.64 4.97
C LEU A 156 -11.98 -3.86 4.99
N ALA A 157 -11.90 -4.58 3.87
CA ALA A 157 -10.99 -5.72 3.73
C ALA A 157 -9.51 -5.29 3.93
N TYR A 158 -9.10 -4.14 3.41
CA TYR A 158 -7.78 -3.58 3.61
C TYR A 158 -7.48 -3.27 5.07
N ILE A 159 -8.43 -2.70 5.81
CA ILE A 159 -8.27 -2.42 7.25
C ILE A 159 -8.05 -3.73 8.02
N ILE A 160 -8.86 -4.76 7.75
CA ILE A 160 -8.72 -6.09 8.37
C ILE A 160 -7.38 -6.70 8.00
N GLN A 161 -7.00 -6.66 6.73
CA GLN A 161 -5.74 -7.19 6.22
C GLN A 161 -4.53 -6.50 6.86
N SER A 162 -4.59 -5.19 7.06
CA SER A 162 -3.54 -4.43 7.74
C SER A 162 -3.36 -4.88 9.20
N GLY A 163 -4.45 -5.18 9.90
CA GLY A 163 -4.40 -5.77 11.24
C GLY A 163 -3.77 -7.17 11.26
N ILE A 164 -4.11 -8.01 10.27
CA ILE A 164 -3.49 -9.34 10.10
C ILE A 164 -1.97 -9.20 9.85
N TYR A 165 -1.55 -8.25 9.03
CA TYR A 165 -0.14 -8.01 8.73
C TYR A 165 0.64 -7.50 9.94
N ALA A 166 0.06 -6.61 10.74
CA ALA A 166 0.66 -6.16 11.99
C ALA A 166 0.86 -7.34 12.96
N LYS A 167 -0.15 -8.20 13.12
CA LYS A 167 -0.06 -9.41 13.95
C LYS A 167 1.00 -10.38 13.42
N LEU A 168 1.03 -10.60 12.13
CA LEU A 168 1.99 -11.50 11.48
C LEU A 168 3.42 -11.01 11.69
N PHE A 169 3.68 -9.73 11.47
CA PHE A 169 4.99 -9.12 11.71
C PHE A 169 5.45 -9.27 13.16
N LEU A 170 4.57 -8.99 14.12
CA LEU A 170 4.87 -9.14 15.55
C LEU A 170 5.17 -10.59 15.94
N HIS A 171 4.45 -11.55 15.35
CA HIS A 171 4.67 -12.97 15.57
C HIS A 171 6.06 -13.41 15.06
N GLU A 172 6.39 -13.11 13.81
CA GLU A 172 7.68 -13.48 13.21
C GLU A 172 8.86 -12.81 13.94
N ARG A 173 8.71 -11.54 14.32
CA ARG A 173 9.69 -10.83 15.14
C ARG A 173 9.91 -11.51 16.48
N HIS A 174 8.83 -11.90 17.19
CA HIS A 174 8.93 -12.56 18.49
C HIS A 174 9.63 -13.91 18.37
N THR A 175 9.27 -14.71 17.37
CA THR A 175 9.90 -16.00 17.08
C THR A 175 11.41 -15.83 16.82
N TYR A 176 11.80 -14.84 16.03
CA TYR A 176 13.22 -14.54 15.78
C TYR A 176 13.97 -14.17 17.05
N LEU A 177 13.41 -13.30 17.89
CA LEU A 177 14.03 -12.88 19.15
C LEU A 177 14.15 -14.03 20.14
N SER A 178 13.15 -14.91 20.26
CA SER A 178 13.20 -16.07 21.14
C SER A 178 14.28 -17.07 20.73
N LEU A 179 14.45 -17.29 19.42
CA LEU A 179 15.51 -18.17 18.91
C LEU A 179 16.91 -17.58 19.10
N SER A 180 17.07 -16.27 18.95
CA SER A 180 18.36 -15.59 19.16
C SER A 180 18.82 -15.60 20.60
N LEU A 181 17.89 -15.59 21.58
CA LEU A 181 18.20 -15.65 23.01
C LEU A 181 18.58 -17.06 23.48
N ILE A 182 18.19 -18.12 22.78
CA ILE A 182 18.55 -19.51 23.13
C ILE A 182 19.98 -19.86 22.68
N HIS A 183 20.54 -19.10 21.73
CA HIS A 183 21.88 -19.33 21.18
C HIS A 183 22.98 -18.45 21.77
N ILE A 184 22.67 -17.64 22.79
CA ILE A 184 23.64 -16.92 23.64
C ILE A 184 23.81 -17.64 24.95
#